data_8103e5abe99a82243410e71fd44fdde3
#
_entry.id   8103e5abe99a82243410e71fd44fdde3
#
_cell.length_a   1.000
_cell.length_b   1.000
_cell.length_c   1.000
_cell.angle_alpha   90.00
_cell.angle_beta   90.00
_cell.angle_gamma   90.00
#
_symmetry.space_group_name_H-M   'P 1'
#
loop_
_entity.id
_entity.type
_entity.pdbx_description
1 polymer ?
#
loop_
_entity_poly.entity_id
_entity_poly.type
_entity_poly.pdbx_seq_one_letter_code
_entity_poly.pdbx_strand_id
1 'polypeptide(L)'
;MHFPTTSKTLINSLHDGNDVSWQSFFIRYAGPIRELGALKGLTPEECDDLVQEVMLRFVKRSHTFRFDPAIARFRTFFSGMIRGLIIDIKRRREQFTAADNKSTAEMADEDHALPDELLDEALLLKWKEFIKDNILSQLRKTVSPLNYSIFELHVLQNCSSRETARLLNVSLPKVYLVKSRCIKHLQKFCRQAMQYAPDMELNADEF
;
A
#
# COMPACT_ATOMS: atom_id res chain seq x y z
N MET A 1 16.66 9.18 -6.62
CA MET A 1 15.79 8.69 -5.54
C MET A 1 15.15 7.41 -6.02
N HIS A 2 15.40 6.30 -5.33
CA HIS A 2 14.82 5.01 -5.66
C HIS A 2 13.39 4.94 -5.15
N PHE A 3 12.45 4.47 -5.99
CA PHE A 3 11.18 3.98 -5.48
C PHE A 3 11.46 2.86 -4.51
N PRO A 4 10.87 2.91 -3.34
CA PRO A 4 10.96 1.82 -2.41
C PRO A 4 10.07 0.68 -2.93
N THR A 5 10.67 -0.29 -3.54
CA THR A 5 10.03 -1.45 -4.15
C THR A 5 10.39 -2.67 -3.36
N THR A 6 9.48 -3.63 -3.29
CA THR A 6 9.81 -4.97 -2.80
C THR A 6 10.67 -5.66 -3.86
N SER A 7 11.85 -5.14 -4.06
CA SER A 7 12.82 -5.77 -4.93
C SER A 7 13.52 -6.89 -4.16
N LYS A 8 14.01 -7.88 -4.90
CA LYS A 8 14.95 -8.87 -4.37
C LYS A 8 16.09 -8.18 -3.60
N THR A 9 16.49 -6.99 -4.06
CA THR A 9 17.50 -6.13 -3.43
C THR A 9 17.04 -5.59 -2.07
N LEU A 10 15.77 -5.14 -1.91
CA LEU A 10 15.27 -4.69 -0.61
C LEU A 10 15.18 -5.86 0.36
N ILE A 11 14.64 -7.00 -0.06
CA ILE A 11 14.55 -8.19 0.80
C ILE A 11 15.95 -8.68 1.20
N ASN A 12 16.90 -8.68 0.29
CA ASN A 12 18.29 -9.03 0.60
C ASN A 12 18.94 -8.01 1.54
N SER A 13 18.70 -6.70 1.35
CA SER A 13 19.25 -5.67 2.26
C SER A 13 18.59 -5.68 3.65
N LEU A 14 17.34 -6.16 3.76
CA LEU A 14 16.70 -6.44 5.06
C LEU A 14 17.38 -7.62 5.75
N HIS A 15 17.76 -8.63 4.99
CA HIS A 15 18.53 -9.78 5.50
C HIS A 15 19.91 -9.35 6.05
N ASP A 16 20.54 -8.36 5.43
CA ASP A 16 21.84 -7.81 5.83
C ASP A 16 21.74 -6.84 7.03
N GLY A 17 20.55 -6.67 7.63
CA GLY A 17 20.35 -5.85 8.83
C GLY A 17 20.43 -4.33 8.58
N ASN A 18 20.18 -3.85 7.36
CA ASN A 18 20.25 -2.44 7.02
C ASN A 18 19.05 -1.66 7.56
N ASP A 19 19.25 -0.82 8.59
CA ASP A 19 18.22 -0.01 9.25
C ASP A 19 17.43 0.87 8.27
N VAL A 20 18.07 1.46 7.26
CA VAL A 20 17.40 2.30 6.25
C VAL A 20 16.43 1.47 5.42
N SER A 21 16.78 0.23 5.12
CA SER A 21 15.91 -0.71 4.40
C SER A 21 14.72 -1.13 5.25
N TRP A 22 14.90 -1.36 6.55
CA TRP A 22 13.83 -1.65 7.50
C TRP A 22 12.87 -0.48 7.66
N GLN A 23 13.36 0.73 7.82
CA GLN A 23 12.53 1.92 7.89
C GLN A 23 11.72 2.12 6.60
N SER A 24 12.35 1.93 5.44
CA SER A 24 11.68 2.01 4.13
C SER A 24 10.61 0.92 3.97
N PHE A 25 10.87 -0.27 4.48
CA PHE A 25 9.92 -1.37 4.49
C PHE A 25 8.72 -1.06 5.40
N PHE A 26 8.98 -0.64 6.64
CA PHE A 26 7.94 -0.26 7.60
C PHE A 26 7.01 0.84 7.04
N ILE A 27 7.59 1.96 6.58
CA ILE A 27 6.81 3.09 6.02
C ILE A 27 5.90 2.63 4.88
N ARG A 28 6.34 1.65 4.10
CA ARG A 28 5.59 1.13 2.96
C ARG A 28 4.45 0.21 3.35
N TYR A 29 4.67 -0.66 4.32
CA TYR A 29 3.76 -1.76 4.60
C TYR A 29 2.83 -1.50 5.79
N ALA A 30 3.20 -0.60 6.70
CA ALA A 30 2.41 -0.32 7.90
C ALA A 30 1.00 0.18 7.59
N GLY A 31 0.84 1.12 6.64
CA GLY A 31 -0.46 1.64 6.22
C GLY A 31 -1.38 0.54 5.68
N PRO A 32 -1.00 -0.15 4.59
CA PRO A 32 -1.79 -1.26 4.04
C PRO A 32 -2.11 -2.36 5.04
N ILE A 33 -1.20 -2.73 5.94
CA ILE A 33 -1.47 -3.75 6.98
C ILE A 33 -2.54 -3.25 7.95
N ARG A 34 -2.44 -1.99 8.42
CA ARG A 34 -3.43 -1.39 9.33
C ARG A 34 -4.81 -1.35 8.69
N GLU A 35 -4.91 -0.94 7.42
CA GLU A 35 -6.17 -0.89 6.69
C GLU A 35 -6.80 -2.28 6.51
N LEU A 36 -5.98 -3.31 6.24
CA LEU A 36 -6.46 -4.69 6.20
C LEU A 36 -6.99 -5.18 7.54
N GLY A 37 -6.32 -4.84 8.63
CA GLY A 37 -6.79 -5.12 9.99
C GLY A 37 -8.17 -4.49 10.23
N ALA A 38 -8.32 -3.21 9.89
CA ALA A 38 -9.59 -2.49 10.03
C ALA A 38 -10.72 -3.10 9.16
N LEU A 39 -10.43 -3.49 7.92
CA LEU A 39 -11.38 -4.19 7.04
C LEU A 39 -11.82 -5.55 7.61
N LYS A 40 -10.98 -6.16 8.43
CA LYS A 40 -11.27 -7.42 9.13
C LYS A 40 -11.89 -7.23 10.51
N GLY A 41 -12.28 -5.99 10.87
CA GLY A 41 -12.94 -5.68 12.13
C GLY A 41 -12.03 -5.66 13.34
N LEU A 42 -10.75 -5.42 13.16
CA LEU A 42 -9.82 -5.14 14.25
C LEU A 42 -10.00 -3.71 14.75
N THR A 43 -9.80 -3.48 16.05
CA THR A 43 -9.78 -2.13 16.63
C THR A 43 -8.51 -1.38 16.17
N PRO A 44 -8.44 -0.04 16.31
CA PRO A 44 -7.23 0.71 15.98
C PRO A 44 -5.98 0.19 16.71
N GLU A 45 -6.12 -0.17 17.99
CA GLU A 45 -5.03 -0.72 18.81
C GLU A 45 -4.61 -2.09 18.30
N GLU A 46 -5.58 -2.96 17.98
CA GLU A 46 -5.30 -4.29 17.39
C GLU A 46 -4.66 -4.18 16.00
N CYS A 47 -5.00 -3.13 15.23
CA CYS A 47 -4.34 -2.86 13.95
C CYS A 47 -2.87 -2.44 14.14
N ASP A 48 -2.56 -1.68 15.17
CA ASP A 48 -1.18 -1.30 15.49
C ASP A 48 -0.37 -2.50 15.97
N ASP A 49 -0.98 -3.36 16.80
CA ASP A 49 -0.39 -4.64 17.21
C ASP A 49 -0.15 -5.57 16.01
N LEU A 50 -1.11 -5.64 15.08
CA LEU A 50 -0.96 -6.40 13.84
C LEU A 50 0.26 -5.92 13.04
N VAL A 51 0.43 -4.61 12.87
CA VAL A 51 1.59 -4.04 12.16
C VAL A 51 2.89 -4.47 12.85
N GLN A 52 2.98 -4.34 14.17
CA GLN A 52 4.17 -4.70 14.94
C GLN A 52 4.49 -6.20 14.82
N GLU A 53 3.48 -7.06 14.98
CA GLU A 53 3.66 -8.51 14.89
C GLU A 53 4.06 -8.97 13.48
N VAL A 54 3.46 -8.38 12.42
CA VAL A 54 3.87 -8.67 11.04
C VAL A 54 5.33 -8.30 10.84
N MET A 55 5.75 -7.12 11.28
CA MET A 55 7.14 -6.67 11.16
C MET A 55 8.09 -7.57 11.94
N LEU A 56 7.76 -7.92 13.19
CA LEU A 56 8.58 -8.80 14.02
C LEU A 56 8.72 -10.22 13.42
N ARG A 57 7.59 -10.81 12.96
CA ARG A 57 7.63 -12.14 12.32
C ARG A 57 8.42 -12.09 11.01
N PHE A 58 8.29 -11.02 10.26
CA PHE A 58 9.05 -10.87 9.04
C PHE A 58 10.55 -10.71 9.31
N VAL A 59 10.95 -9.89 10.30
CA VAL A 59 12.36 -9.78 10.74
C VAL A 59 12.91 -11.14 11.14
N LYS A 60 12.21 -11.86 12.02
CA LYS A 60 12.67 -13.19 12.48
C LYS A 60 12.82 -14.18 11.33
N ARG A 61 11.93 -14.16 10.37
CA ARG A 61 11.98 -15.04 9.19
C ARG A 61 12.98 -14.58 8.14
N SER A 62 13.28 -13.28 8.04
CA SER A 62 14.23 -12.75 7.04
C SER A 62 15.62 -13.36 7.19
N HIS A 63 16.02 -13.75 8.39
CA HIS A 63 17.32 -14.39 8.63
C HIS A 63 17.40 -15.83 8.08
N THR A 64 16.27 -16.52 7.94
CA THR A 64 16.21 -17.92 7.46
C THR A 64 15.54 -18.05 6.10
N PHE A 65 14.76 -17.06 5.69
CA PHE A 65 13.95 -17.07 4.49
C PHE A 65 14.73 -16.50 3.30
N ARG A 66 15.05 -17.35 2.33
CA ARG A 66 15.53 -16.92 1.02
C ARG A 66 14.34 -16.79 0.09
N PHE A 67 13.98 -15.55 -0.24
CA PHE A 67 12.94 -15.30 -1.19
C PHE A 67 13.36 -15.78 -2.59
N ASP A 68 12.64 -16.77 -3.12
CA ASP A 68 12.77 -17.21 -4.50
C ASP A 68 11.50 -16.83 -5.27
N PRO A 69 11.59 -15.87 -6.20
CA PRO A 69 10.46 -15.44 -7.02
C PRO A 69 9.88 -16.56 -7.89
N ALA A 70 10.65 -17.61 -8.15
CA ALA A 70 10.20 -18.78 -8.94
C ALA A 70 9.27 -19.70 -8.15
N ILE A 71 9.34 -19.69 -6.81
CA ILE A 71 8.55 -20.56 -5.95
C ILE A 71 7.23 -19.89 -5.54
N ALA A 72 7.27 -18.62 -5.13
CA ALA A 72 6.08 -17.89 -4.73
C ALA A 72 6.27 -16.39 -4.89
N ARG A 73 5.16 -15.68 -5.11
CA ARG A 73 5.17 -14.21 -5.07
C ARG A 73 5.33 -13.76 -3.62
N PHE A 74 6.20 -12.79 -3.38
CA PHE A 74 6.39 -12.22 -2.03
C PHE A 74 5.06 -11.81 -1.40
N ARG A 75 4.16 -11.24 -2.18
CA ARG A 75 2.84 -10.81 -1.75
C ARG A 75 1.99 -11.96 -1.20
N THR A 76 1.93 -13.10 -1.90
CA THR A 76 1.19 -14.30 -1.44
C THR A 76 1.72 -14.81 -0.10
N PHE A 77 3.03 -14.83 0.07
CA PHE A 77 3.64 -15.17 1.35
C PHE A 77 3.29 -14.16 2.45
N PHE A 78 3.34 -12.87 2.12
CA PHE A 78 3.11 -11.78 3.06
C PHE A 78 1.64 -11.69 3.47
N SER A 79 0.69 -11.84 2.52
CA SER A 79 -0.75 -11.88 2.81
C SER A 79 -1.13 -13.08 3.69
N GLY A 80 -0.57 -14.26 3.43
CA GLY A 80 -0.76 -15.44 4.28
C GLY A 80 -0.28 -15.21 5.73
N MET A 81 0.83 -14.50 5.92
CA MET A 81 1.32 -14.15 7.24
C MET A 81 0.40 -13.14 7.96
N ILE A 82 -0.07 -12.12 7.26
CA ILE A 82 -1.01 -11.13 7.81
C ILE A 82 -2.31 -11.81 8.22
N ARG A 83 -2.87 -12.67 7.36
CA ARG A 83 -4.10 -13.43 7.64
C ARG A 83 -3.97 -14.28 8.91
N GLY A 84 -2.91 -15.06 9.01
CA GLY A 84 -2.68 -15.87 10.21
C GLY A 84 -2.64 -15.05 11.49
N LEU A 85 -2.04 -13.85 11.44
CA LEU A 85 -1.98 -12.94 12.58
C LEU A 85 -3.34 -12.32 12.93
N ILE A 86 -4.16 -11.95 11.93
CA ILE A 86 -5.52 -11.46 12.17
C ILE A 86 -6.35 -12.52 12.90
N ILE A 87 -6.27 -13.77 12.46
CA ILE A 87 -6.95 -14.90 13.11
C ILE A 87 -6.44 -15.08 14.56
N ASP A 88 -5.13 -15.02 14.77
CA ASP A 88 -4.53 -15.13 16.11
C ASP A 88 -5.00 -14.00 17.05
N ILE A 89 -5.13 -12.76 16.56
CA ILE A 89 -5.61 -11.60 17.33
C ILE A 89 -7.07 -11.79 17.71
N LYS A 90 -7.93 -12.14 16.75
CA LYS A 90 -9.37 -12.39 17.00
C LYS A 90 -9.57 -13.50 18.02
N ARG A 91 -8.87 -14.64 17.85
CA ARG A 91 -8.93 -15.75 18.81
C ARG A 91 -8.52 -15.34 20.23
N ARG A 92 -7.48 -14.51 20.36
CA ARG A 92 -7.09 -13.98 21.68
C ARG A 92 -8.18 -13.11 22.28
N ARG A 93 -8.79 -12.21 21.50
CA ARG A 93 -9.91 -11.38 21.93
C ARG A 93 -11.08 -12.21 22.46
N GLU A 94 -11.47 -13.26 21.73
CA GLU A 94 -12.55 -14.17 22.12
C GLU A 94 -12.24 -14.89 23.42
N GLN A 95 -11.00 -15.36 23.60
CA GLN A 95 -10.57 -16.01 24.85
C GLN A 95 -10.62 -15.05 26.05
N PHE A 96 -10.24 -13.79 25.89
CA PHE A 96 -10.34 -12.78 26.95
C PHE A 96 -11.81 -12.46 27.29
N THR A 97 -12.66 -12.31 26.27
CA THR A 97 -14.10 -12.04 26.48
C THR A 97 -14.82 -13.23 27.13
N ALA A 98 -14.44 -14.45 26.76
CA ALA A 98 -15.00 -15.67 27.37
C ALA A 98 -14.51 -15.88 28.82
N ALA A 99 -13.34 -15.40 29.19
CA ALA A 99 -12.83 -15.45 30.56
C ALA A 99 -13.53 -14.44 31.49
N ASP A 100 -13.91 -13.26 30.97
CA ASP A 100 -14.64 -12.23 31.71
C ASP A 100 -16.16 -12.53 31.82
N ASN A 101 -16.73 -13.22 30.83
CA ASN A 101 -18.15 -13.55 30.77
C ASN A 101 -18.39 -15.04 31.07
N LYS A 102 -18.49 -15.41 32.35
CA LYS A 102 -19.04 -16.70 32.78
C LYS A 102 -20.55 -16.87 32.58
N SER A 103 -21.23 -15.98 31.85
CA SER A 103 -22.63 -16.18 31.46
C SER A 103 -22.90 -15.43 30.16
N THR A 104 -23.03 -16.14 29.13
CA THR A 104 -23.85 -16.11 27.93
C THR A 104 -23.03 -16.69 26.77
N ALA A 105 -23.13 -18.00 26.67
CA ALA A 105 -22.91 -18.66 25.39
C ALA A 105 -24.11 -18.31 24.52
N GLU A 106 -23.90 -17.37 23.61
CA GLU A 106 -24.66 -17.25 22.33
C GLU A 106 -24.17 -15.99 21.65
N MET A 107 -23.36 -16.19 20.71
CA MET A 107 -23.19 -15.56 19.42
C MET A 107 -21.75 -15.84 18.95
N ALA A 108 -21.57 -17.04 18.42
CA ALA A 108 -20.55 -17.21 17.40
C ALA A 108 -20.97 -16.28 16.26
N ASP A 109 -20.32 -15.11 16.22
CA ASP A 109 -20.28 -14.31 15.01
C ASP A 109 -19.75 -15.26 13.93
N GLU A 110 -20.63 -15.70 13.04
CA GLU A 110 -20.21 -16.40 11.82
C GLU A 110 -19.14 -15.52 11.21
N ASP A 111 -17.92 -15.99 11.32
CA ASP A 111 -16.76 -15.31 10.79
C ASP A 111 -17.03 -15.09 9.29
N HIS A 112 -17.51 -13.91 8.94
CA HIS A 112 -17.55 -13.43 7.58
C HIS A 112 -16.10 -13.18 7.16
N ALA A 113 -15.29 -14.24 7.34
CA ALA A 113 -13.94 -14.29 6.81
C ALA A 113 -14.08 -14.18 5.31
N LEU A 114 -13.72 -12.99 4.79
CA LEU A 114 -13.55 -12.82 3.35
C LEU A 114 -12.75 -14.02 2.84
N PRO A 115 -13.21 -14.72 1.79
CA PRO A 115 -12.42 -15.78 1.18
C PRO A 115 -10.98 -15.33 0.94
N ASP A 116 -10.06 -16.25 1.00
CA ASP A 116 -8.64 -15.97 0.86
C ASP A 116 -8.30 -15.16 -0.40
N GLU A 117 -9.02 -15.42 -1.48
CA GLU A 117 -8.93 -14.73 -2.77
C GLU A 117 -9.34 -13.25 -2.65
N LEU A 118 -10.41 -12.96 -1.92
CA LEU A 118 -10.87 -11.59 -1.69
C LEU A 118 -9.92 -10.80 -0.77
N LEU A 119 -9.23 -11.46 0.15
CA LEU A 119 -8.21 -10.82 0.96
C LEU A 119 -6.97 -10.46 0.13
N ASP A 120 -6.57 -11.35 -0.78
CA ASP A 120 -5.45 -11.09 -1.69
C ASP A 120 -5.78 -9.95 -2.67
N GLU A 121 -7.03 -9.89 -3.15
CA GLU A 121 -7.52 -8.77 -3.98
C GLU A 121 -7.56 -7.46 -3.20
N ALA A 122 -8.11 -7.45 -1.98
CA ALA A 122 -8.15 -6.27 -1.13
C ALA A 122 -6.74 -5.75 -0.81
N LEU A 123 -5.80 -6.66 -0.50
CA LEU A 123 -4.39 -6.32 -0.31
C LEU A 123 -3.78 -5.72 -1.57
N LEU A 124 -4.08 -6.28 -2.74
CA LEU A 124 -3.60 -5.77 -4.01
C LEU A 124 -4.13 -4.36 -4.30
N LEU A 125 -5.42 -4.12 -4.05
CA LEU A 125 -6.04 -2.80 -4.24
C LEU A 125 -5.40 -1.75 -3.33
N LYS A 126 -5.27 -2.04 -2.03
CA LYS A 126 -4.63 -1.16 -1.05
C LYS A 126 -3.16 -0.89 -1.38
N TRP A 127 -2.51 -1.89 -1.92
CA TRP A 127 -1.15 -1.74 -2.40
C TRP A 127 -1.05 -0.83 -3.63
N LYS A 128 -1.97 -0.97 -4.58
CA LYS A 128 -2.05 -0.09 -5.74
C LYS A 128 -2.32 1.36 -5.33
N GLU A 129 -3.26 1.59 -4.42
CA GLU A 129 -3.56 2.92 -3.86
C GLU A 129 -2.31 3.54 -3.24
N PHE A 130 -1.62 2.82 -2.37
CA PHE A 130 -0.39 3.29 -1.74
C PHE A 130 0.71 3.64 -2.77
N ILE A 131 0.88 2.84 -3.82
CA ILE A 131 1.85 3.15 -4.89
C ILE A 131 1.40 4.38 -5.68
N LYS A 132 0.12 4.53 -6.00
CA LYS A 132 -0.43 5.71 -6.66
C LYS A 132 -0.15 6.99 -5.86
N ASP A 133 -0.40 6.98 -4.55
CA ASP A 133 -0.13 8.11 -3.67
C ASP A 133 1.36 8.47 -3.63
N ASN A 134 2.24 7.47 -3.60
CA ASN A 134 3.68 7.70 -3.68
C ASN A 134 4.11 8.30 -5.03
N ILE A 135 3.52 7.84 -6.14
CA ILE A 135 3.76 8.38 -7.48
C ILE A 135 3.32 9.85 -7.55
N LEU A 136 2.12 10.18 -7.04
CA LEU A 136 1.63 11.56 -6.98
C LEU A 136 2.50 12.45 -6.08
N SER A 137 2.90 11.95 -4.92
CA SER A 137 3.84 12.65 -4.03
C SER A 137 5.18 12.94 -4.72
N GLN A 138 5.68 11.99 -5.50
CA GLN A 138 6.91 12.18 -6.28
C GLN A 138 6.70 13.17 -7.43
N LEU A 139 5.57 13.13 -8.13
CA LEU A 139 5.23 14.11 -9.15
C LEU A 139 5.21 15.52 -8.54
N ARG A 140 4.56 15.69 -7.39
CA ARG A 140 4.50 16.96 -6.65
C ARG A 140 5.89 17.53 -6.32
N LYS A 141 6.86 16.66 -6.01
CA LYS A 141 8.26 17.06 -5.74
C LYS A 141 9.06 17.33 -7.01
N THR A 142 8.62 16.83 -8.16
CA THR A 142 9.36 16.88 -9.44
C THR A 142 8.98 18.11 -10.26
N VAL A 143 7.73 18.54 -10.19
CA VAL A 143 7.22 19.69 -10.96
C VAL A 143 7.07 20.93 -10.08
N SER A 144 7.00 22.13 -10.70
CA SER A 144 6.76 23.35 -9.92
C SER A 144 5.37 23.33 -9.28
N PRO A 145 5.16 24.04 -8.14
CA PRO A 145 3.85 24.09 -7.47
C PRO A 145 2.71 24.48 -8.41
N LEU A 146 2.90 25.49 -9.26
CA LEU A 146 1.89 25.92 -10.25
C LEU A 146 1.57 24.80 -11.25
N ASN A 147 2.58 24.08 -11.73
CA ASN A 147 2.36 22.97 -12.67
C ASN A 147 1.62 21.81 -11.98
N TYR A 148 1.92 21.54 -10.71
CA TYR A 148 1.19 20.54 -9.94
C TYR A 148 -0.28 20.96 -9.75
N SER A 149 -0.57 22.23 -9.41
CA SER A 149 -1.94 22.73 -9.27
C SER A 149 -2.72 22.64 -10.59
N ILE A 150 -2.08 22.91 -11.73
CA ILE A 150 -2.71 22.71 -13.06
C ILE A 150 -3.05 21.24 -13.27
N PHE A 151 -2.13 20.32 -12.97
CA PHE A 151 -2.34 18.89 -13.08
C PHE A 151 -3.45 18.42 -12.14
N GLU A 152 -3.43 18.84 -10.89
CA GLU A 152 -4.41 18.47 -9.85
C GLU A 152 -5.83 18.89 -10.27
N LEU A 153 -6.05 20.15 -10.64
CA LEU A 153 -7.35 20.62 -11.06
C LEU A 153 -7.81 19.95 -12.37
N HIS A 154 -6.94 19.88 -13.36
CA HIS A 154 -7.35 19.44 -14.70
C HIS A 154 -7.42 17.92 -14.85
N VAL A 155 -6.57 17.16 -14.17
CA VAL A 155 -6.50 15.71 -14.31
C VAL A 155 -7.17 15.02 -13.13
N LEU A 156 -6.77 15.30 -11.87
CA LEU A 156 -7.30 14.59 -10.71
C LEU A 156 -8.74 15.03 -10.37
N GLN A 157 -9.06 16.31 -10.51
CA GLN A 157 -10.40 16.86 -10.21
C GLN A 157 -11.30 16.99 -11.46
N ASN A 158 -10.82 16.56 -12.63
CA ASN A 158 -11.57 16.62 -13.89
C ASN A 158 -12.10 18.02 -14.26
N CYS A 159 -11.48 19.11 -13.80
CA CYS A 159 -11.84 20.45 -14.21
C CYS A 159 -11.57 20.66 -15.69
N SER A 160 -12.45 21.40 -16.39
CA SER A 160 -12.21 21.72 -17.81
C SER A 160 -10.93 22.55 -17.99
N SER A 161 -10.27 22.40 -19.14
CA SER A 161 -9.05 23.18 -19.44
C SER A 161 -9.27 24.68 -19.37
N ARG A 162 -10.48 25.16 -19.76
CA ARG A 162 -10.85 26.59 -19.70
C ARG A 162 -11.01 27.06 -18.26
N GLU A 163 -11.64 26.27 -17.43
CA GLU A 163 -11.85 26.56 -16.01
C GLU A 163 -10.53 26.56 -15.25
N THR A 164 -9.68 25.54 -15.45
CA THR A 164 -8.33 25.47 -14.90
C THR A 164 -7.49 26.69 -15.28
N ALA A 165 -7.54 27.08 -16.58
CA ALA A 165 -6.84 28.26 -17.07
C ALA A 165 -7.32 29.55 -16.38
N ARG A 166 -8.64 29.70 -16.19
CA ARG A 166 -9.23 30.84 -15.50
C ARG A 166 -8.87 30.88 -14.01
N LEU A 167 -9.02 29.74 -13.31
CA LEU A 167 -8.77 29.66 -11.85
C LEU A 167 -7.31 29.96 -11.49
N LEU A 168 -6.38 29.48 -12.30
CA LEU A 168 -4.94 29.64 -12.05
C LEU A 168 -4.32 30.82 -12.82
N ASN A 169 -5.12 31.59 -13.54
CA ASN A 169 -4.66 32.72 -14.34
C ASN A 169 -3.52 32.36 -15.31
N VAL A 170 -3.68 31.28 -16.06
CA VAL A 170 -2.71 30.77 -17.03
C VAL A 170 -3.34 30.61 -18.41
N SER A 171 -2.53 30.55 -19.47
CA SER A 171 -3.03 30.32 -20.81
C SER A 171 -3.48 28.87 -21.04
N LEU A 172 -4.47 28.65 -21.89
CA LEU A 172 -4.94 27.35 -22.32
C LEU A 172 -3.80 26.45 -22.86
N PRO A 173 -2.92 26.94 -23.76
CA PRO A 173 -1.78 26.13 -24.21
C PRO A 173 -0.89 25.64 -23.06
N LYS A 174 -0.73 26.44 -22.01
CA LYS A 174 0.04 26.05 -20.83
C LYS A 174 -0.62 24.90 -20.10
N VAL A 175 -1.94 24.88 -19.97
CA VAL A 175 -2.67 23.75 -19.33
C VAL A 175 -2.39 22.45 -20.08
N TYR A 176 -2.51 22.43 -21.40
CA TYR A 176 -2.24 21.25 -22.21
C TYR A 176 -0.77 20.80 -22.15
N LEU A 177 0.15 21.76 -22.19
CA LEU A 177 1.58 21.46 -22.10
C LEU A 177 1.93 20.83 -20.77
N VAL A 178 1.40 21.36 -19.66
CA VAL A 178 1.63 20.85 -18.31
C VAL A 178 1.02 19.46 -18.17
N LYS A 179 -0.23 19.25 -18.62
CA LYS A 179 -0.85 17.92 -18.65
C LYS A 179 0.05 16.90 -19.33
N SER A 180 0.49 17.18 -20.55
CA SER A 180 1.35 16.27 -21.31
C SER A 180 2.66 15.95 -20.59
N ARG A 181 3.29 16.95 -19.97
CA ARG A 181 4.53 16.77 -19.21
C ARG A 181 4.30 15.91 -17.94
N CYS A 182 3.25 16.20 -17.18
CA CYS A 182 2.93 15.43 -15.98
C CYS A 182 2.60 13.98 -16.32
N ILE A 183 1.82 13.71 -17.37
CA ILE A 183 1.54 12.33 -17.83
C ILE A 183 2.82 11.60 -18.21
N LYS A 184 3.78 12.24 -18.90
CA LYS A 184 5.08 11.63 -19.19
C LYS A 184 5.87 11.28 -17.93
N HIS A 185 5.83 12.14 -16.90
CA HIS A 185 6.44 11.82 -15.60
C HIS A 185 5.74 10.64 -14.94
N LEU A 186 4.40 10.61 -14.93
CA LEU A 186 3.63 9.49 -14.37
C LEU A 186 3.97 8.18 -15.09
N GLN A 187 3.96 8.16 -16.43
CA GLN A 187 4.35 6.98 -17.22
C GLN A 187 5.76 6.47 -16.88
N LYS A 188 6.70 7.40 -16.65
CA LYS A 188 8.06 7.05 -16.21
C LYS A 188 8.02 6.42 -14.80
N PHE A 189 7.27 7.02 -13.88
CA PHE A 189 7.18 6.55 -12.50
C PHE A 189 6.44 5.20 -12.40
N CYS A 190 5.34 5.02 -13.15
CA CYS A 190 4.66 3.73 -13.25
C CYS A 190 5.60 2.63 -13.78
N ARG A 191 6.33 2.89 -14.86
CA ARG A 191 7.32 1.92 -15.38
C ARG A 191 8.40 1.57 -14.37
N GLN A 192 8.89 2.55 -13.61
CA GLN A 192 9.84 2.31 -12.54
C GLN A 192 9.24 1.48 -11.41
N ALA A 193 7.99 1.73 -11.03
CA ALA A 193 7.29 0.95 -10.02
C ALA A 193 7.06 -0.51 -10.49
N MET A 194 6.63 -0.71 -11.74
CA MET A 194 6.39 -2.04 -12.32
C MET A 194 7.67 -2.89 -12.47
N GLN A 195 8.84 -2.28 -12.66
CA GLN A 195 10.11 -3.04 -12.69
C GLN A 195 10.34 -3.85 -11.40
N TYR A 196 9.70 -3.45 -10.32
CA TYR A 196 9.88 -4.03 -8.99
C TYR A 196 8.63 -4.73 -8.45
N ALA A 197 7.50 -4.58 -9.14
CA ALA A 197 6.25 -5.27 -8.89
C ALA A 197 5.62 -5.64 -10.25
N PRO A 198 6.21 -6.60 -10.98
CA PRO A 198 5.81 -6.93 -12.35
C PRO A 198 4.40 -7.51 -12.45
N ASP A 199 3.81 -7.91 -11.33
CA ASP A 199 2.45 -8.40 -11.19
C ASP A 199 1.42 -7.27 -10.90
N MET A 200 1.88 -6.03 -10.84
CA MET A 200 1.02 -4.86 -10.77
C MET A 200 0.92 -4.18 -12.13
N GLU A 201 -0.26 -4.22 -12.71
CA GLU A 201 -0.58 -3.36 -13.83
C GLU A 201 -0.89 -1.95 -13.29
N LEU A 202 0.01 -1.01 -13.53
CA LEU A 202 -0.15 0.41 -13.21
C LEU A 202 -0.11 1.19 -14.52
N ASN A 203 -1.21 1.87 -14.84
CA ASN A 203 -1.28 2.73 -16.00
C ASN A 203 -1.38 4.20 -15.57
N ALA A 204 -0.70 5.08 -16.32
CA ALA A 204 -0.80 6.52 -16.09
C ALA A 204 -2.22 7.08 -16.34
N ASP A 205 -3.04 6.35 -17.08
CA ASP A 205 -4.44 6.70 -17.34
C ASP A 205 -5.38 6.41 -16.13
N GLU A 206 -4.85 5.76 -15.09
CA GLU A 206 -5.59 5.48 -13.86
C GLU A 206 -5.52 6.61 -12.82
N PHE A 207 -4.83 7.68 -13.13
CA PHE A 207 -4.77 8.92 -12.35
C PHE A 207 -5.69 9.95 -12.97
#